data_ceacdd7678bd212af8a8ed83d32d91c7
#
_entry.id   ceacdd7678bd212af8a8ed83d32d91c7
#
_cell.length_a   1.000
_cell.length_b   1.000
_cell.length_c   1.000
_cell.angle_alpha   90.00
_cell.angle_beta   90.00
_cell.angle_gamma   90.00
#
_symmetry.space_group_name_H-M   'P 1'
#
loop_
_entity.id
_entity.type
_entity.pdbx_description
1 polymer ?
#
loop_
_entity_poly.entity_id
_entity_poly.type
_entity_poly.pdbx_seq_one_letter_code
_entity_poly.pdbx_strand_id
1 'polypeptide(L)'
;RDIVLDVGGFDERFFCYFEDIDLSFRLRLLGHRCLYVPNAKVEHFGSAIAGRRSDFAVYHGHRNMVWAYVKNMPSRLFWRGLPQHILANLAALIWFSLTGQAGPIFKAKRDALLGLRKAIEQRKSIQKKTKVSSKNLKKVLATDWLLPYFKNRGLMKNK
;
A
#
# COMPACT_ATOMS: atom_id res chain seq x y z
N ARG A 1 0.87 -13.23 -18.18
CA ARG A 1 2.27 -13.34 -17.77
C ARG A 1 3.09 -12.15 -18.30
N ASP A 2 3.09 -11.91 -19.60
CA ASP A 2 3.96 -10.92 -20.26
C ASP A 2 3.75 -9.50 -19.70
N ILE A 3 2.49 -9.09 -19.54
CA ILE A 3 2.15 -7.79 -18.92
C ILE A 3 2.77 -7.61 -17.52
N VAL A 4 2.83 -8.68 -16.73
CA VAL A 4 3.45 -8.64 -15.38
C VAL A 4 4.95 -8.51 -15.50
N LEU A 5 5.56 -9.20 -16.46
CA LEU A 5 7.00 -9.09 -16.73
C LEU A 5 7.38 -7.71 -17.26
N ASP A 6 6.55 -7.12 -18.14
CA ASP A 6 6.77 -5.77 -18.71
C ASP A 6 6.79 -4.66 -17.64
N VAL A 7 6.07 -4.85 -16.53
CA VAL A 7 6.12 -3.92 -15.40
C VAL A 7 7.22 -4.28 -14.39
N GLY A 8 8.01 -5.32 -14.65
CA GLY A 8 9.12 -5.75 -13.79
C GLY A 8 8.70 -6.64 -12.62
N GLY A 9 7.53 -7.31 -12.69
CA GLY A 9 7.08 -8.22 -11.64
C GLY A 9 6.85 -7.55 -10.29
N PHE A 10 7.04 -8.29 -9.22
CA PHE A 10 7.05 -7.76 -7.85
C PHE A 10 8.33 -6.96 -7.56
N ASP A 11 8.19 -5.87 -6.84
CA ASP A 11 9.35 -5.12 -6.34
C ASP A 11 9.85 -5.78 -5.06
N GLU A 12 10.96 -6.51 -5.15
CA GLU A 12 11.55 -7.30 -4.06
C GLU A 12 11.88 -6.45 -2.80
N ARG A 13 12.02 -5.14 -2.93
CA ARG A 13 12.26 -4.24 -1.80
C ARG A 13 11.11 -4.23 -0.80
N PHE A 14 9.91 -4.54 -1.23
CA PHE A 14 8.77 -4.67 -0.32
C PHE A 14 8.95 -5.87 0.60
N PHE A 15 9.53 -6.96 0.09
CA PHE A 15 9.70 -8.24 0.77
C PHE A 15 8.36 -8.90 1.13
N CYS A 16 7.54 -8.23 1.95
CA CYS A 16 6.25 -8.69 2.40
C CYS A 16 5.36 -7.49 2.70
N TYR A 17 4.08 -7.58 2.42
CA TYR A 17 3.06 -6.53 2.49
C TYR A 17 3.24 -5.40 1.47
N PHE A 18 2.15 -5.04 0.81
CA PHE A 18 2.08 -4.01 -0.24
C PHE A 18 2.74 -4.35 -1.58
N GLU A 19 3.41 -5.48 -1.73
CA GLU A 19 3.97 -5.91 -3.00
C GLU A 19 2.88 -6.16 -4.05
N ASP A 20 1.77 -6.74 -3.64
CA ASP A 20 0.57 -7.00 -4.44
C ASP A 20 -0.17 -5.71 -4.82
N ILE A 21 -0.30 -4.80 -3.85
CA ILE A 21 -0.87 -3.47 -4.07
C ILE A 21 0.00 -2.67 -5.05
N ASP A 22 1.32 -2.70 -4.87
CA ASP A 22 2.26 -2.03 -5.75
C ASP A 22 2.15 -2.54 -7.20
N LEU A 23 2.18 -3.86 -7.39
CA LEU A 23 2.06 -4.48 -8.70
C LEU A 23 0.71 -4.14 -9.35
N SER A 24 -0.38 -4.31 -8.62
CA SER A 24 -1.73 -4.00 -9.10
C SER A 24 -1.88 -2.53 -9.49
N PHE A 25 -1.27 -1.63 -8.72
CA PHE A 25 -1.29 -0.20 -9.01
C PHE A 25 -0.52 0.13 -10.28
N ARG A 26 0.69 -0.43 -10.48
CA ARG A 26 1.48 -0.26 -11.71
C ARG A 26 0.73 -0.75 -12.94
N LEU A 27 0.09 -1.90 -12.86
CA LEU A 27 -0.76 -2.44 -13.94
C LEU A 27 -1.93 -1.50 -14.25
N ARG A 28 -2.57 -0.95 -13.22
CA ARG A 28 -3.65 0.04 -13.37
C ARG A 28 -3.17 1.30 -14.05
N LEU A 29 -2.00 1.81 -13.72
CA LEU A 29 -1.42 3.02 -14.34
C LEU A 29 -1.16 2.82 -15.84
N LEU A 30 -0.87 1.60 -16.27
CA LEU A 30 -0.74 1.24 -17.69
C LEU A 30 -2.07 1.00 -18.41
N GLY A 31 -3.20 1.08 -17.71
CA GLY A 31 -4.53 0.92 -18.28
C GLY A 31 -5.11 -0.49 -18.17
N HIS A 32 -4.39 -1.42 -17.54
CA HIS A 32 -4.91 -2.78 -17.31
C HIS A 32 -5.94 -2.79 -16.17
N ARG A 33 -6.84 -3.78 -16.20
CA ARG A 33 -7.83 -4.00 -15.15
C ARG A 33 -7.39 -5.13 -14.24
N CYS A 34 -7.57 -4.96 -12.94
CA CYS A 34 -7.49 -6.05 -11.97
C CYS A 34 -8.91 -6.53 -11.70
N LEU A 35 -9.16 -7.82 -11.93
CA LEU A 35 -10.48 -8.43 -11.75
C LEU A 35 -10.49 -9.25 -10.47
N TYR A 36 -11.55 -9.10 -9.70
CA TYR A 36 -11.87 -10.03 -8.62
C TYR A 36 -12.58 -11.25 -9.21
N VAL A 37 -12.06 -12.44 -8.93
CA VAL A 37 -12.61 -13.71 -9.40
C VAL A 37 -13.15 -14.49 -8.20
N PRO A 38 -14.47 -14.47 -7.92
CA PRO A 38 -15.05 -15.07 -6.72
C PRO A 38 -14.80 -16.58 -6.58
N ASN A 39 -14.67 -17.26 -7.73
CA ASN A 39 -14.45 -18.70 -7.77
C ASN A 39 -12.98 -19.11 -7.57
N ALA A 40 -12.04 -18.19 -7.66
CA ALA A 40 -10.63 -18.44 -7.35
C ALA A 40 -10.45 -18.39 -5.82
N LYS A 41 -10.77 -19.48 -5.16
CA LYS A 41 -10.66 -19.60 -3.69
C LYS A 41 -9.25 -20.05 -3.34
N VAL A 42 -8.62 -19.33 -2.42
CA VAL A 42 -7.31 -19.66 -1.84
C VAL A 42 -7.46 -19.72 -0.32
N GLU A 43 -7.00 -20.78 0.28
CA GLU A 43 -6.86 -20.85 1.73
C GLU A 43 -5.61 -20.07 2.13
N HIS A 44 -5.81 -18.99 2.86
CA HIS A 44 -4.74 -18.15 3.35
C HIS A 44 -4.63 -18.29 4.86
N PHE A 45 -3.59 -18.96 5.33
CA PHE A 45 -3.27 -19.07 6.77
C PHE A 45 -2.78 -17.72 7.33
N GLY A 46 -3.50 -16.66 7.00
CA GLY A 46 -3.13 -15.28 7.29
C GLY A 46 -2.65 -15.09 8.71
N SER A 47 -1.51 -14.48 8.86
CA SER A 47 -0.86 -14.20 10.14
C SER A 47 -0.38 -15.42 10.95
N ALA A 48 -0.49 -16.66 10.42
CA ALA A 48 -0.04 -17.86 11.15
C ALA A 48 1.47 -17.82 11.45
N ILE A 49 2.25 -17.24 10.54
CA ILE A 49 3.71 -17.15 10.68
C ILE A 49 4.13 -15.89 11.45
N ALA A 50 3.47 -14.77 11.21
CA ALA A 50 3.92 -13.47 11.72
C ALA A 50 3.01 -12.88 12.83
N GLY A 51 1.79 -13.40 13.04
CA GLY A 51 0.80 -12.80 13.93
C GLY A 51 0.16 -11.53 13.34
N ARG A 52 -1.13 -11.30 13.62
CA ARG A 52 -1.91 -10.17 13.06
C ARG A 52 -1.36 -8.77 13.40
N ARG A 53 -0.66 -8.64 14.50
CA ARG A 53 -0.08 -7.37 15.00
C ARG A 53 1.36 -7.58 15.45
N SER A 54 2.09 -8.47 14.75
CA SER A 54 3.50 -8.67 15.06
C SER A 54 4.33 -7.45 14.71
N ASP A 55 5.45 -7.29 15.36
CA ASP A 55 6.44 -6.26 15.04
C ASP A 55 6.87 -6.31 13.58
N PHE A 56 6.95 -7.52 13.01
CA PHE A 56 7.21 -7.73 11.60
C PHE A 56 6.14 -7.11 10.70
N ALA A 57 4.85 -7.35 11.00
CA ALA A 57 3.74 -6.80 10.23
C ALA A 57 3.66 -5.27 10.33
N VAL A 58 3.87 -4.72 11.54
CA VAL A 58 3.91 -3.28 11.77
C VAL A 58 5.06 -2.65 11.00
N TYR A 59 6.25 -3.21 11.11
CA TYR A 59 7.44 -2.68 10.43
C TYR A 59 7.26 -2.69 8.90
N HIS A 60 7.01 -3.85 8.30
CA HIS A 60 6.92 -3.96 6.84
C HIS A 60 5.71 -3.22 6.29
N GLY A 61 4.54 -3.37 6.90
CA GLY A 61 3.32 -2.72 6.44
C GLY A 61 3.44 -1.19 6.44
N HIS A 62 3.92 -0.59 7.52
CA HIS A 62 4.01 0.86 7.62
C HIS A 62 5.18 1.49 6.83
N ARG A 63 6.29 0.78 6.64
CA ARG A 63 7.36 1.19 5.74
C ARG A 63 6.88 1.17 4.30
N ASN A 64 6.32 0.06 3.89
CA ASN A 64 5.94 -0.22 2.51
C ASN A 64 4.76 0.63 2.04
N MET A 65 3.83 0.95 2.94
CA MET A 65 2.72 1.88 2.66
C MET A 65 3.23 3.25 2.18
N VAL A 66 4.29 3.76 2.80
CA VAL A 66 4.90 5.04 2.37
C VAL A 66 5.51 4.91 0.98
N TRP A 67 6.28 3.85 0.74
CA TRP A 67 6.91 3.63 -0.57
C TRP A 67 5.88 3.41 -1.67
N ALA A 68 4.84 2.61 -1.43
CA ALA A 68 3.77 2.38 -2.40
C ALA A 68 3.06 3.67 -2.78
N TYR A 69 2.76 4.52 -1.79
CA TYR A 69 2.17 5.84 -2.01
C TYR A 69 3.06 6.75 -2.86
N VAL A 70 4.31 6.93 -2.44
CA VAL A 70 5.27 7.80 -3.13
C VAL A 70 5.54 7.32 -4.54
N LYS A 71 5.73 6.03 -4.73
CA LYS A 71 6.08 5.40 -5.99
C LYS A 71 4.95 5.49 -7.03
N ASN A 72 3.73 5.17 -6.63
CA ASN A 72 2.66 4.88 -7.57
C ASN A 72 1.64 6.02 -7.77
N MET A 73 1.42 6.86 -6.76
CA MET A 73 0.35 7.85 -6.83
C MET A 73 0.64 8.93 -7.90
N PRO A 74 -0.24 9.16 -8.93
CA PRO A 74 -0.06 10.23 -9.91
C PRO A 74 0.05 11.60 -9.25
N SER A 75 0.83 12.51 -9.85
CA SER A 75 1.22 13.78 -9.20
C SER A 75 0.04 14.60 -8.67
N ARG A 76 -1.05 14.72 -9.43
CA ARG A 76 -2.24 15.44 -8.96
C ARG A 76 -2.90 14.80 -7.74
N LEU A 77 -3.00 13.47 -7.72
CA LEU A 77 -3.57 12.72 -6.61
C LEU A 77 -2.58 12.63 -5.43
N PHE A 78 -1.30 12.58 -5.72
CA PHE A 78 -0.24 12.60 -4.73
C PHE A 78 -0.33 13.86 -3.86
N TRP A 79 -0.29 15.04 -4.46
CA TRP A 79 -0.34 16.29 -3.68
C TRP A 79 -1.66 16.48 -2.95
N ARG A 80 -2.77 16.06 -3.57
CA ARG A 80 -4.09 16.13 -2.95
C ARG A 80 -4.23 15.19 -1.75
N GLY A 81 -3.67 13.99 -1.83
CA GLY A 81 -3.76 12.96 -0.78
C GLY A 81 -2.64 13.06 0.26
N LEU A 82 -1.59 13.85 0.00
CA LEU A 82 -0.42 13.92 0.87
C LEU A 82 -0.74 14.35 2.31
N PRO A 83 -1.57 15.39 2.56
CA PRO A 83 -1.92 15.77 3.93
C PRO A 83 -2.59 14.62 4.69
N GLN A 84 -3.54 13.94 4.05
CA GLN A 84 -4.20 12.77 4.62
C GLN A 84 -3.22 11.62 4.89
N HIS A 85 -2.30 11.36 3.96
CA HIS A 85 -1.28 10.33 4.11
C HIS A 85 -0.34 10.62 5.28
N ILE A 86 0.09 11.88 5.44
CA ILE A 86 0.90 12.33 6.59
C ILE A 86 0.13 12.14 7.88
N LEU A 87 -1.12 12.61 7.95
CA LEU A 87 -1.96 12.49 9.14
C LEU A 87 -2.15 11.02 9.55
N ALA A 88 -2.44 10.14 8.60
CA ALA A 88 -2.57 8.71 8.85
C ALA A 88 -1.26 8.08 9.37
N ASN A 89 -0.10 8.52 8.87
CA ASN A 89 1.20 8.05 9.35
C ASN A 89 1.51 8.56 10.76
N LEU A 90 1.16 9.80 11.09
CA LEU A 90 1.31 10.35 12.44
C LEU A 90 0.37 9.64 13.44
N ALA A 91 -0.89 9.43 13.06
CA ALA A 91 -1.84 8.69 13.87
C ALA A 91 -1.35 7.25 14.15
N ALA A 92 -0.82 6.58 13.12
CA ALA A 92 -0.23 5.26 13.30
C ALA A 92 1.00 5.29 14.23
N LEU A 93 1.87 6.29 14.09
CA LEU A 93 3.04 6.45 14.94
C LEU A 93 2.61 6.58 16.43
N ILE A 94 1.62 7.43 16.71
CA ILE A 94 1.08 7.61 18.06
C ILE A 94 0.44 6.32 18.57
N TRP A 95 -0.44 5.72 17.78
CA TRP A 95 -1.16 4.52 18.16
C TRP A 95 -0.24 3.35 18.51
N PHE A 96 0.71 3.03 17.64
CA PHE A 96 1.63 1.90 17.87
C PHE A 96 2.63 2.19 18.99
N SER A 97 2.99 3.46 19.22
CA SER A 97 3.82 3.83 20.36
C SER A 97 3.09 3.61 21.69
N LEU A 98 1.80 3.98 21.76
CA LEU A 98 0.98 3.80 22.95
C LEU A 98 0.57 2.33 23.19
N THR A 99 0.60 1.49 22.15
CA THR A 99 0.21 0.08 22.25
C THR A 99 1.41 -0.89 22.37
N GLY A 100 2.60 -0.37 22.72
CA GLY A 100 3.79 -1.18 23.03
C GLY A 100 4.63 -1.55 21.80
N GLN A 101 4.35 -0.98 20.62
CA GLN A 101 5.10 -1.24 19.38
C GLN A 101 5.88 -0.02 18.87
N ALA A 102 6.37 0.81 19.79
CA ALA A 102 7.16 1.99 19.47
C ALA A 102 8.40 1.67 18.61
N GLY A 103 9.19 0.66 19.00
CA GLY A 103 10.39 0.26 18.27
C GLY A 103 10.11 -0.05 16.79
N PRO A 104 9.23 -1.01 16.47
CA PRO A 104 8.87 -1.37 15.10
C PRO A 104 8.34 -0.20 14.27
N ILE A 105 7.44 0.63 14.83
CA ILE A 105 6.86 1.74 14.06
C ILE A 105 7.88 2.86 13.78
N PHE A 106 8.73 3.23 14.75
CA PHE A 106 9.78 4.19 14.52
C PHE A 106 10.80 3.72 13.50
N LYS A 107 11.23 2.43 13.60
CA LYS A 107 12.10 1.80 12.61
C LYS A 107 11.46 1.83 11.22
N ALA A 108 10.17 1.49 11.10
CA ALA A 108 9.44 1.56 9.85
C ALA A 108 9.47 2.95 9.22
N LYS A 109 9.22 4.01 10.02
CA LYS A 109 9.21 5.38 9.51
C LYS A 109 10.60 5.87 9.13
N ARG A 110 11.62 5.58 9.95
CA ARG A 110 13.01 5.87 9.61
C ARG A 110 13.40 5.22 8.27
N ASP A 111 13.16 3.92 8.13
CA ASP A 111 13.57 3.18 6.93
C ASP A 111 12.70 3.54 5.71
N ALA A 112 11.45 3.95 5.93
CA ALA A 112 10.63 4.55 4.88
C ALA A 112 11.27 5.83 4.34
N LEU A 113 11.73 6.73 5.21
CA LEU A 113 12.41 7.98 4.82
C LEU A 113 13.74 7.71 4.11
N LEU A 114 14.56 6.81 4.65
CA LEU A 114 15.84 6.43 4.01
C LEU A 114 15.65 5.83 2.61
N GLY A 115 14.56 5.08 2.40
CA GLY A 115 14.21 4.49 1.11
C GLY A 115 13.52 5.41 0.11
N LEU A 116 13.19 6.67 0.49
CA LEU A 116 12.44 7.60 -0.37
C LEU A 116 13.16 7.92 -1.68
N ARG A 117 14.48 8.10 -1.65
CA ARG A 117 15.26 8.38 -2.87
C ARG A 117 14.94 7.35 -3.96
N LYS A 118 15.04 6.08 -3.62
CA LYS A 118 14.76 4.99 -4.57
C LYS A 118 13.30 4.93 -5.00
N ALA A 119 12.36 5.17 -4.09
CA ALA A 119 10.93 5.24 -4.42
C ALA A 119 10.64 6.40 -5.40
N ILE A 120 11.30 7.55 -5.24
CA ILE A 120 11.18 8.70 -6.16
C ILE A 120 11.81 8.39 -7.51
N GLU A 121 12.96 7.71 -7.56
CA GLU A 121 13.58 7.26 -8.82
C GLU A 121 12.64 6.34 -9.60
N GLN A 122 12.07 5.33 -8.92
CA GLN A 122 11.09 4.42 -9.51
C GLN A 122 9.82 5.16 -9.94
N ARG A 123 9.34 6.11 -9.13
CA ARG A 123 8.22 6.99 -9.47
C ARG A 123 8.42 7.66 -10.83
N LYS A 124 9.59 8.24 -11.08
CA LYS A 124 9.88 8.92 -12.36
C LYS A 124 9.66 8.00 -13.55
N SER A 125 10.15 6.75 -13.47
CA SER A 125 9.96 5.75 -14.51
C SER A 125 8.50 5.34 -14.68
N ILE A 126 7.79 5.06 -13.57
CA ILE A 126 6.39 4.62 -13.58
C ILE A 126 5.47 5.72 -14.14
N GLN A 127 5.63 6.96 -13.65
CA GLN A 127 4.77 8.06 -14.08
C GLN A 127 4.97 8.41 -15.55
N LYS A 128 6.20 8.26 -16.09
CA LYS A 128 6.48 8.44 -17.53
C LYS A 128 5.72 7.44 -18.40
N LYS A 129 5.49 6.22 -17.90
CA LYS A 129 4.78 5.14 -18.62
C LYS A 129 3.27 5.17 -18.39
N THR A 130 2.77 6.04 -17.49
CA THR A 130 1.35 6.07 -17.11
C THR A 130 0.46 6.47 -18.28
N LYS A 131 -0.54 5.63 -18.59
CA LYS A 131 -1.52 5.83 -19.68
C LYS A 131 -2.89 6.29 -19.17
N VAL A 132 -3.16 6.13 -17.88
CA VAL A 132 -4.47 6.43 -17.27
C VAL A 132 -4.50 7.85 -16.69
N SER A 133 -5.55 8.60 -16.96
CA SER A 133 -5.73 9.91 -16.35
C SER A 133 -6.00 9.82 -14.85
N SER A 134 -5.57 10.84 -14.08
CA SER A 134 -5.87 10.92 -12.65
C SER A 134 -7.37 10.90 -12.33
N LYS A 135 -8.21 11.42 -13.25
CA LYS A 135 -9.69 11.41 -13.14
C LYS A 135 -10.23 9.98 -13.19
N ASN A 136 -9.74 9.17 -14.12
CA ASN A 136 -10.17 7.78 -14.27
C ASN A 136 -9.64 6.90 -13.13
N LEU A 137 -8.40 7.12 -12.71
CA LEU A 137 -7.84 6.40 -11.56
C LEU A 137 -8.63 6.72 -10.27
N LYS A 138 -9.03 7.97 -10.06
CA LYS A 138 -9.83 8.37 -8.88
C LYS A 138 -11.16 7.60 -8.78
N LYS A 139 -11.78 7.19 -9.89
CA LYS A 139 -13.03 6.43 -9.87
C LYS A 139 -12.90 5.04 -9.25
N VAL A 140 -11.69 4.47 -9.24
CA VAL A 140 -11.40 3.12 -8.73
C VAL A 140 -10.65 3.13 -7.40
N LEU A 141 -10.22 4.30 -6.95
CA LEU A 141 -9.67 4.48 -5.61
C LEU A 141 -10.82 4.71 -4.62
N ALA A 142 -10.72 4.12 -3.44
CA ALA A 142 -11.63 4.42 -2.36
C ALA A 142 -11.56 5.92 -2.01
N THR A 143 -12.71 6.59 -2.06
CA THR A 143 -12.80 8.03 -1.77
C THR A 143 -13.03 8.31 -0.29
N ASP A 144 -13.57 7.32 0.42
CA ASP A 144 -13.95 7.43 1.81
C ASP A 144 -12.86 6.89 2.71
N TRP A 145 -12.07 7.77 3.24
CA TRP A 145 -10.90 7.43 4.05
C TRP A 145 -11.24 6.82 5.43
N LEU A 146 -12.45 7.04 5.92
CA LEU A 146 -12.92 6.50 7.21
C LEU A 146 -13.67 5.17 7.06
N LEU A 147 -14.32 4.90 5.92
CA LEU A 147 -15.13 3.71 5.70
C LEU A 147 -14.38 2.37 5.91
N PRO A 148 -13.13 2.19 5.47
CA PRO A 148 -12.41 0.95 5.71
C PRO A 148 -12.23 0.62 7.19
N TYR A 149 -12.17 1.65 8.04
CA TYR A 149 -11.99 1.47 9.49
C TYR A 149 -13.32 1.17 10.23
N PHE A 150 -14.46 1.63 9.69
CA PHE A 150 -15.78 1.44 10.32
C PHE A 150 -16.51 0.22 9.78
N LYS A 151 -16.37 -0.10 8.50
CA LYS A 151 -17.09 -1.20 7.83
C LYS A 151 -16.69 -2.59 8.34
N ASN A 152 -15.47 -2.78 8.80
CA ASN A 152 -14.99 -4.06 9.33
C ASN A 152 -15.45 -4.40 10.76
N ARG A 153 -16.04 -3.47 11.49
CA ARG A 153 -16.59 -3.76 12.84
C ARG A 153 -17.92 -4.52 12.80
N GLY A 154 -18.67 -4.45 11.69
CA GLY A 154 -19.95 -5.14 11.53
C GLY A 154 -19.87 -6.57 11.00
N LEU A 155 -18.82 -6.92 10.26
CA LEU A 155 -18.69 -8.23 9.61
C LEU A 155 -18.02 -9.32 10.48
N MET A 156 -17.45 -8.96 11.62
CA MET A 156 -16.83 -9.93 12.55
C MET A 156 -17.76 -10.41 13.67
N LYS A 157 -19.04 -10.03 13.68
CA LYS A 157 -19.98 -10.47 14.71
C LYS A 157 -20.78 -11.72 14.34
N ASN A 158 -20.62 -12.26 13.13
CA ASN A 158 -21.33 -13.46 12.69
C ASN A 158 -20.36 -14.45 12.02
N LYS A 159 -19.52 -15.08 12.82
CA LYS A 159 -18.98 -16.44 12.57
C LYS A 159 -18.46 -17.02 13.89
#